data_fee9376b10d184747892b6354fcae4c3
#
_entry.id   fee9376b10d184747892b6354fcae4c3
#
_cell.length_a   1.000
_cell.length_b   1.000
_cell.length_c   1.000
_cell.angle_alpha   90.00
_cell.angle_beta   90.00
_cell.angle_gamma   90.00
#
_symmetry.space_group_name_H-M   'P 1'
#
loop_
_entity.id
_entity.type
_entity.pdbx_description
1 polymer ?
#
loop_
_entity_poly.entity_id
_entity_poly.type
_entity_poly.pdbx_seq_one_letter_code
_entity_poly.pdbx_strand_id
1 'polypeptide(L)'
;METVVVMVAGLVDHDVAVRVWRDRPGSVLVRHVAAETCVRRWVDGVATDIDLLHGCASCTVREDLRELLAALKGHTVVLHLDPLLEPDAVRRKLGVDVECVITVLDAATWLDDALGDASMVSDQRTVAQVVVAQAEAADVLVLQGDADERTLAVLDRLAPGAHRCTPETVVVRKSTRPRLMPLTPECGVSTAVFTADRPFHPARLNDALDSLLDGTVVRSRGRLWVADEPDVALHLESAGCGLHVGEGGPLGGRTTQIVAITLGEPDSITAAFTEALLTDDELSFVDSIRKLAI
;
A
#
# COMPACT_ATOMS: atom_id res chain seq x y z
N MET A 1 21.05 -17.43 -14.68
CA MET A 1 20.52 -16.04 -14.62
C MET A 1 19.15 -16.11 -13.96
N GLU A 2 18.86 -15.21 -13.06
CA GLU A 2 17.54 -15.11 -12.42
C GLU A 2 16.55 -14.38 -13.34
N THR A 3 15.26 -14.60 -13.12
CA THR A 3 14.19 -13.86 -13.82
C THR A 3 14.13 -12.45 -13.25
N VAL A 4 14.15 -11.44 -14.12
CA VAL A 4 14.02 -10.04 -13.75
C VAL A 4 12.60 -9.58 -14.11
N VAL A 5 11.89 -8.94 -13.19
CA VAL A 5 10.49 -8.54 -13.38
C VAL A 5 10.35 -7.03 -13.34
N VAL A 6 9.69 -6.47 -14.36
CA VAL A 6 9.14 -5.11 -14.34
C VAL A 6 7.64 -5.22 -14.10
N MET A 7 7.16 -4.72 -12.98
CA MET A 7 5.73 -4.72 -12.66
C MET A 7 5.06 -3.45 -13.17
N VAL A 8 3.89 -3.58 -13.79
CA VAL A 8 3.04 -2.46 -14.19
C VAL A 8 1.68 -2.66 -13.56
N ALA A 9 1.28 -1.72 -12.70
CA ALA A 9 0.05 -1.71 -11.93
C ALA A 9 -0.79 -0.47 -12.25
N GLY A 10 -2.07 -0.51 -11.93
CA GLY A 10 -3.01 0.62 -12.06
C GLY A 10 -4.44 0.11 -12.12
N LEU A 11 -5.40 0.94 -11.69
CA LEU A 11 -6.84 0.67 -11.81
C LEU A 11 -7.41 1.13 -13.15
N VAL A 12 -6.75 2.10 -13.77
CA VAL A 12 -7.17 2.68 -15.05
C VAL A 12 -6.74 1.81 -16.23
N ASP A 13 -7.51 1.84 -17.31
CA ASP A 13 -7.11 1.16 -18.55
C ASP A 13 -5.93 1.90 -19.21
N HIS A 14 -4.89 1.16 -19.56
CA HIS A 14 -3.67 1.74 -20.11
C HIS A 14 -2.84 0.75 -20.93
N ASP A 15 -2.09 1.28 -21.88
CA ASP A 15 -1.16 0.52 -22.73
C ASP A 15 0.30 0.56 -22.25
N VAL A 16 0.56 1.07 -21.04
CA VAL A 16 1.92 1.27 -20.51
C VAL A 16 2.71 -0.04 -20.47
N ALA A 17 2.09 -1.15 -20.03
CA ALA A 17 2.75 -2.45 -20.03
C ALA A 17 3.18 -2.92 -21.42
N VAL A 18 2.33 -2.70 -22.43
CA VAL A 18 2.62 -3.01 -23.84
C VAL A 18 3.76 -2.13 -24.36
N ARG A 19 3.76 -0.85 -24.01
CA ARG A 19 4.85 0.07 -24.38
C ARG A 19 6.19 -0.37 -23.79
N VAL A 20 6.23 -0.60 -22.47
CA VAL A 20 7.43 -1.08 -21.75
C VAL A 20 7.96 -2.37 -22.38
N TRP A 21 7.06 -3.31 -22.73
CA TRP A 21 7.43 -4.55 -23.40
C TRP A 21 8.04 -4.34 -24.77
N ARG A 22 7.45 -3.46 -25.61
CA ARG A 22 7.98 -3.13 -26.95
C ARG A 22 9.35 -2.48 -26.90
N ASP A 23 9.58 -1.65 -25.88
CA ASP A 23 10.86 -0.96 -25.68
C ASP A 23 11.97 -1.86 -25.10
N ARG A 24 11.63 -3.15 -24.81
CA ARG A 24 12.57 -4.16 -24.26
C ARG A 24 12.60 -5.43 -25.10
N PRO A 25 13.32 -5.43 -26.24
CA PRO A 25 13.42 -6.61 -27.10
C PRO A 25 13.88 -7.85 -26.33
N GLY A 26 13.19 -8.97 -26.53
CA GLY A 26 13.47 -10.24 -25.84
C GLY A 26 12.85 -10.38 -24.44
N SER A 27 12.09 -9.40 -23.98
CA SER A 27 11.25 -9.55 -22.79
C SER A 27 9.94 -10.26 -23.12
N VAL A 28 9.31 -10.86 -22.10
CA VAL A 28 8.02 -11.55 -22.19
C VAL A 28 6.95 -10.71 -21.50
N LEU A 29 5.84 -10.45 -22.19
CA LEU A 29 4.69 -9.75 -21.60
C LEU A 29 3.74 -10.77 -20.97
N VAL A 30 3.49 -10.62 -19.66
CA VAL A 30 2.53 -11.43 -18.91
C VAL A 30 1.43 -10.55 -18.36
N ARG A 31 0.17 -10.94 -18.57
CA ARG A 31 -1.00 -10.29 -18.00
C ARG A 31 -1.96 -11.34 -17.45
N HIS A 32 -2.53 -11.06 -16.28
CA HIS A 32 -3.65 -11.80 -15.72
C HIS A 32 -4.86 -10.89 -15.60
N VAL A 33 -6.02 -11.44 -15.85
CA VAL A 33 -7.30 -10.77 -15.59
C VAL A 33 -8.22 -11.76 -14.90
N ALA A 34 -8.67 -11.39 -13.71
CA ALA A 34 -9.65 -12.14 -12.96
C ALA A 34 -11.02 -12.06 -13.63
N ALA A 35 -11.70 -13.20 -13.77
CA ALA A 35 -13.10 -13.33 -14.16
C ALA A 35 -13.86 -14.09 -13.08
N GLU A 36 -15.19 -14.17 -13.19
CA GLU A 36 -16.03 -14.81 -12.17
C GLU A 36 -15.69 -16.30 -11.93
N THR A 37 -15.31 -17.01 -12.98
CA THR A 37 -15.11 -18.47 -12.94
C THR A 37 -13.67 -18.92 -13.22
N CYS A 38 -12.81 -18.03 -13.72
CA CYS A 38 -11.44 -18.35 -14.09
C CYS A 38 -10.53 -17.13 -14.00
N VAL A 39 -9.23 -17.37 -14.11
CA VAL A 39 -8.23 -16.33 -14.39
C VAL A 39 -7.78 -16.50 -15.84
N ARG A 40 -7.90 -15.45 -16.64
CA ARG A 40 -7.35 -15.44 -18.00
C ARG A 40 -5.94 -14.86 -17.98
N ARG A 41 -4.98 -15.69 -18.37
CA ARG A 41 -3.58 -15.31 -18.55
C ARG A 41 -3.25 -15.07 -20.01
N TRP A 42 -2.49 -14.04 -20.29
CA TRP A 42 -1.85 -13.82 -21.59
C TRP A 42 -0.32 -13.86 -21.41
N VAL A 43 0.34 -14.58 -22.32
CA VAL A 43 1.80 -14.56 -22.46
C VAL A 43 2.09 -14.20 -23.92
N ASP A 44 2.71 -13.05 -24.15
CA ASP A 44 2.98 -12.49 -25.49
C ASP A 44 1.76 -12.52 -26.43
N GLY A 45 0.59 -12.23 -25.88
CA GLY A 45 -0.68 -12.18 -26.61
C GLY A 45 -1.40 -13.52 -26.75
N VAL A 46 -0.83 -14.63 -26.29
CA VAL A 46 -1.50 -15.95 -26.28
C VAL A 46 -2.30 -16.10 -24.98
N ALA A 47 -3.61 -16.27 -25.11
CA ALA A 47 -4.54 -16.42 -23.98
C ALA A 47 -4.65 -17.88 -23.51
N THR A 48 -4.73 -18.07 -22.19
CA THR A 48 -5.01 -19.35 -21.54
C THR A 48 -5.94 -19.10 -20.35
N ASP A 49 -7.01 -19.85 -20.23
CA ASP A 49 -7.91 -19.80 -19.07
C ASP A 49 -7.45 -20.81 -18.01
N ILE A 50 -7.42 -20.38 -16.77
CA ILE A 50 -6.95 -21.13 -15.60
C ILE A 50 -8.10 -21.20 -14.60
N ASP A 51 -8.48 -22.40 -14.18
CA ASP A 51 -9.55 -22.59 -13.19
C ASP A 51 -9.18 -21.98 -11.85
N LEU A 52 -10.17 -21.44 -11.13
CA LEU A 52 -9.95 -20.83 -9.84
C LEU A 52 -9.48 -21.83 -8.79
N LEU A 53 -8.32 -21.61 -8.23
CA LEU A 53 -7.81 -22.36 -7.09
C LEU A 53 -8.63 -21.99 -5.83
N HIS A 54 -9.38 -22.96 -5.29
CA HIS A 54 -10.26 -22.76 -4.13
C HIS A 54 -11.26 -21.57 -4.29
N GLY A 55 -11.68 -21.26 -5.51
CA GLY A 55 -12.56 -20.13 -5.79
C GLY A 55 -11.92 -18.74 -5.60
N CYS A 56 -10.60 -18.66 -5.48
CA CYS A 56 -9.88 -17.44 -5.17
C CYS A 56 -9.01 -16.97 -6.34
N ALA A 57 -9.43 -15.92 -7.05
CA ALA A 57 -8.68 -15.37 -8.18
C ALA A 57 -7.26 -14.93 -7.82
N SER A 58 -7.08 -14.20 -6.71
CA SER A 58 -5.76 -13.73 -6.28
C SER A 58 -4.82 -14.88 -5.86
N CYS A 59 -5.37 -15.98 -5.33
CA CYS A 59 -4.60 -17.19 -5.05
C CYS A 59 -4.17 -17.88 -6.33
N THR A 60 -5.07 -17.99 -7.32
CA THR A 60 -4.81 -18.57 -8.63
C THR A 60 -3.73 -17.81 -9.39
N VAL A 61 -3.83 -16.48 -9.44
CA VAL A 61 -2.81 -15.63 -10.10
C VAL A 61 -1.45 -15.82 -9.45
N ARG A 62 -1.37 -15.86 -8.12
CA ARG A 62 -0.09 -16.01 -7.41
C ARG A 62 0.56 -17.37 -7.64
N GLU A 63 -0.23 -18.45 -7.67
CA GLU A 63 0.29 -19.80 -7.94
C GLU A 63 0.79 -19.90 -9.37
N ASP A 64 -0.02 -19.47 -10.33
CA ASP A 64 0.36 -19.47 -11.76
C ASP A 64 1.59 -18.61 -12.02
N LEU A 65 1.69 -17.42 -11.41
CA LEU A 65 2.88 -16.57 -11.54
C LEU A 65 4.15 -17.26 -11.02
N ARG A 66 4.07 -17.99 -9.91
CA ARG A 66 5.21 -18.70 -9.38
C ARG A 66 5.74 -19.75 -10.37
N GLU A 67 4.84 -20.57 -10.94
CA GLU A 67 5.18 -21.59 -11.92
C GLU A 67 5.70 -20.97 -13.23
N LEU A 68 5.01 -19.94 -13.72
CA LEU A 68 5.35 -19.26 -14.96
C LEU A 68 6.72 -18.57 -14.88
N LEU A 69 6.99 -17.83 -13.79
CA LEU A 69 8.27 -17.15 -13.61
C LEU A 69 9.44 -18.13 -13.44
N ALA A 70 9.19 -19.30 -12.85
CA ALA A 70 10.17 -20.38 -12.81
C ALA A 70 10.47 -20.96 -14.20
N ALA A 71 9.44 -21.06 -15.06
CA ALA A 71 9.60 -21.50 -16.46
C ALA A 71 10.31 -20.45 -17.33
N LEU A 72 10.13 -19.16 -17.03
CA LEU A 72 10.74 -18.02 -17.73
C LEU A 72 12.11 -17.63 -17.15
N LYS A 73 12.80 -18.56 -16.49
CA LYS A 73 14.11 -18.31 -15.89
C LYS A 73 15.12 -17.77 -16.91
N GLY A 74 15.74 -16.64 -16.56
CA GLY A 74 16.73 -15.99 -17.43
C GLY A 74 16.14 -14.97 -18.41
N HIS A 75 14.83 -14.77 -18.42
CA HIS A 75 14.17 -13.74 -19.22
C HIS A 75 13.84 -12.50 -18.36
N THR A 76 13.69 -11.37 -19.02
CA THR A 76 13.00 -10.21 -18.44
C THR A 76 11.51 -10.35 -18.69
N VAL A 77 10.72 -10.22 -17.65
CA VAL A 77 9.25 -10.32 -17.70
C VAL A 77 8.66 -8.96 -17.42
N VAL A 78 7.83 -8.44 -18.32
CA VAL A 78 6.96 -7.30 -18.06
C VAL A 78 5.63 -7.86 -17.57
N LEU A 79 5.36 -7.67 -16.29
CA LEU A 79 4.19 -8.20 -15.62
C LEU A 79 3.14 -7.10 -15.48
N HIS A 80 2.08 -7.17 -16.30
CA HIS A 80 0.90 -6.32 -16.15
C HIS A 80 0.00 -6.94 -15.08
N LEU A 81 0.04 -6.35 -13.88
CA LEU A 81 -0.71 -6.84 -12.73
C LEU A 81 -2.21 -6.63 -12.94
N ASP A 82 -3.00 -7.61 -12.49
CA ASP A 82 -4.43 -7.42 -12.30
C ASP A 82 -4.64 -6.25 -11.30
N PRO A 83 -5.60 -5.36 -11.53
CA PRO A 83 -5.88 -4.23 -10.64
C PRO A 83 -6.07 -4.59 -9.17
N LEU A 84 -6.52 -5.80 -8.86
CA LEU A 84 -6.72 -6.31 -7.51
C LEU A 84 -5.42 -6.67 -6.78
N LEU A 85 -4.29 -6.74 -7.49
CA LEU A 85 -3.02 -7.16 -6.91
C LEU A 85 -2.17 -5.95 -6.49
N GLU A 86 -1.72 -5.98 -5.25
CA GLU A 86 -0.76 -5.01 -4.73
C GLU A 86 0.66 -5.43 -5.12
N PRO A 87 1.45 -4.56 -5.77
CA PRO A 87 2.81 -4.89 -6.22
C PRO A 87 3.72 -5.41 -5.11
N ASP A 88 3.67 -4.79 -3.92
CA ASP A 88 4.48 -5.21 -2.78
C ASP A 88 4.08 -6.58 -2.22
N ALA A 89 2.79 -6.91 -2.23
CA ALA A 89 2.31 -8.22 -1.82
C ALA A 89 2.77 -9.32 -2.80
N VAL A 90 2.74 -9.00 -4.10
CA VAL A 90 3.26 -9.90 -5.15
C VAL A 90 4.77 -10.08 -5.00
N ARG A 91 5.53 -9.00 -4.88
CA ARG A 91 6.99 -9.01 -4.70
C ARG A 91 7.45 -9.87 -3.52
N ARG A 92 6.83 -9.67 -2.34
CA ARG A 92 7.18 -10.45 -1.13
C ARG A 92 6.91 -11.95 -1.27
N LYS A 93 5.83 -12.31 -1.98
CA LYS A 93 5.39 -13.72 -2.09
C LYS A 93 6.07 -14.50 -3.21
N LEU A 94 6.46 -13.83 -4.28
CA LEU A 94 7.10 -14.49 -5.42
C LEU A 94 8.60 -14.70 -5.23
N GLY A 95 9.28 -13.91 -4.39
CA GLY A 95 10.70 -14.02 -4.13
C GLY A 95 11.57 -13.80 -5.37
N VAL A 96 11.08 -13.00 -6.34
CA VAL A 96 11.81 -12.67 -7.58
C VAL A 96 12.44 -11.29 -7.49
N ASP A 97 13.48 -11.05 -8.29
CA ASP A 97 14.08 -9.73 -8.42
C ASP A 97 13.16 -8.81 -9.23
N VAL A 98 12.65 -7.78 -8.56
CA VAL A 98 11.82 -6.74 -9.18
C VAL A 98 12.71 -5.54 -9.51
N GLU A 99 12.97 -5.36 -10.78
CA GLU A 99 13.76 -4.24 -11.30
C GLU A 99 13.07 -2.89 -11.05
N CYS A 100 11.75 -2.84 -11.30
CA CYS A 100 10.99 -1.60 -11.23
C CYS A 100 9.50 -1.89 -11.04
N VAL A 101 8.83 -1.08 -10.23
CA VAL A 101 7.38 -1.01 -10.13
C VAL A 101 6.91 0.29 -10.77
N ILE A 102 6.07 0.17 -11.80
CA ILE A 102 5.45 1.27 -12.52
C ILE A 102 3.97 1.28 -12.13
N THR A 103 3.48 2.39 -11.59
CA THR A 103 2.05 2.54 -11.27
C THR A 103 1.44 3.61 -12.15
N VAL A 104 0.34 3.27 -12.82
CA VAL A 104 -0.41 4.18 -13.68
C VAL A 104 -1.63 4.69 -12.94
N LEU A 105 -1.79 6.01 -12.88
CA LEU A 105 -2.91 6.66 -12.19
C LEU A 105 -3.61 7.64 -13.13
N ASP A 106 -4.94 7.77 -12.99
CA ASP A 106 -5.66 8.92 -13.53
C ASP A 106 -5.43 10.11 -12.59
N ALA A 107 -4.70 11.10 -13.09
CA ALA A 107 -4.28 12.25 -12.29
C ALA A 107 -5.45 13.15 -11.84
N ALA A 108 -6.57 13.10 -12.56
CA ALA A 108 -7.75 13.93 -12.28
C ALA A 108 -8.65 13.35 -11.17
N THR A 109 -8.69 12.02 -11.02
CA THR A 109 -9.63 11.34 -10.09
C THR A 109 -8.94 10.62 -8.95
N TRP A 110 -7.62 10.37 -9.06
CA TRP A 110 -6.89 9.53 -8.12
C TRP A 110 -7.01 9.98 -6.65
N LEU A 111 -6.99 11.28 -6.37
CA LEU A 111 -7.08 11.77 -5.00
C LEU A 111 -8.47 11.55 -4.40
N ASP A 112 -9.53 11.69 -5.19
CA ASP A 112 -10.90 11.40 -4.78
C ASP A 112 -11.05 9.88 -4.51
N ASP A 113 -10.47 9.03 -5.35
CA ASP A 113 -10.42 7.58 -5.14
C ASP A 113 -9.64 7.23 -3.87
N ALA A 114 -8.52 7.90 -3.60
CA ALA A 114 -7.66 7.66 -2.44
C ALA A 114 -8.29 8.09 -1.10
N LEU A 115 -9.23 9.03 -1.11
CA LEU A 115 -9.99 9.50 0.06
C LEU A 115 -11.35 8.81 0.18
N GLY A 116 -11.82 8.16 -0.89
CA GLY A 116 -13.16 7.61 -0.99
C GLY A 116 -13.42 6.36 -0.14
N ASP A 117 -14.69 5.98 -0.08
CA ASP A 117 -15.20 4.81 0.61
C ASP A 117 -15.71 3.71 -0.34
N ALA A 118 -15.59 3.94 -1.66
CA ALA A 118 -16.05 2.99 -2.68
C ALA A 118 -15.40 1.61 -2.49
N SER A 119 -16.23 0.58 -2.49
CA SER A 119 -15.78 -0.81 -2.39
C SER A 119 -15.36 -1.36 -3.74
N MET A 120 -14.34 -2.22 -3.76
CA MET A 120 -13.98 -3.01 -4.94
C MET A 120 -15.07 -4.06 -5.23
N VAL A 121 -15.41 -4.26 -6.50
CA VAL A 121 -16.51 -5.15 -6.90
C VAL A 121 -16.24 -6.62 -6.54
N SER A 122 -14.99 -7.04 -6.51
CA SER A 122 -14.59 -8.46 -6.33
C SER A 122 -13.69 -8.70 -5.12
N ASP A 123 -13.57 -7.72 -4.23
CA ASP A 123 -12.67 -7.75 -3.08
C ASP A 123 -13.36 -7.06 -1.89
N GLN A 124 -12.96 -7.38 -0.67
CA GLN A 124 -13.45 -6.72 0.55
C GLN A 124 -12.76 -5.38 0.82
N ARG A 125 -11.75 -5.03 0.02
CA ARG A 125 -11.02 -3.77 0.14
C ARG A 125 -11.78 -2.61 -0.49
N THR A 126 -11.44 -1.41 -0.06
CA THR A 126 -11.89 -0.18 -0.72
C THR A 126 -11.00 0.15 -1.92
N VAL A 127 -11.51 0.95 -2.86
CA VAL A 127 -10.72 1.51 -3.96
C VAL A 127 -9.51 2.27 -3.40
N ALA A 128 -9.72 3.06 -2.34
CA ALA A 128 -8.65 3.79 -1.65
C ALA A 128 -7.50 2.89 -1.21
N GLN A 129 -7.80 1.75 -0.57
CA GLN A 129 -6.77 0.80 -0.16
C GLN A 129 -5.92 0.28 -1.33
N VAL A 130 -6.54 0.06 -2.48
CA VAL A 130 -5.83 -0.44 -3.66
C VAL A 130 -4.98 0.65 -4.32
N VAL A 131 -5.57 1.83 -4.61
CA VAL A 131 -4.85 2.90 -5.34
C VAL A 131 -3.70 3.49 -4.52
N VAL A 132 -3.88 3.59 -3.19
CA VAL A 132 -2.83 4.07 -2.29
C VAL A 132 -1.70 3.05 -2.20
N ALA A 133 -1.98 1.76 -2.02
CA ALA A 133 -0.96 0.72 -1.96
C ALA A 133 -0.17 0.59 -3.27
N GLN A 134 -0.84 0.74 -4.42
CA GLN A 134 -0.18 0.75 -5.73
C GLN A 134 0.74 1.97 -5.90
N ALA A 135 0.30 3.17 -5.45
CA ALA A 135 1.13 4.37 -5.52
C ALA A 135 2.36 4.28 -4.59
N GLU A 136 2.19 3.78 -3.36
CA GLU A 136 3.29 3.61 -2.40
C GLU A 136 4.39 2.67 -2.89
N ALA A 137 4.02 1.62 -3.62
CA ALA A 137 4.96 0.63 -4.13
C ALA A 137 5.77 1.14 -5.33
N ALA A 138 5.39 2.26 -5.94
CA ALA A 138 5.94 2.73 -7.20
C ALA A 138 7.40 3.20 -7.11
N ASP A 139 8.20 2.80 -8.09
CA ASP A 139 9.45 3.44 -8.48
C ASP A 139 9.20 4.52 -9.55
N VAL A 140 8.16 4.32 -10.37
CA VAL A 140 7.72 5.24 -11.41
C VAL A 140 6.20 5.43 -11.31
N LEU A 141 5.76 6.67 -11.21
CA LEU A 141 4.37 7.08 -11.28
C LEU A 141 4.08 7.63 -12.68
N VAL A 142 3.21 6.95 -13.41
CA VAL A 142 2.73 7.39 -14.74
C VAL A 142 1.41 8.09 -14.55
N LEU A 143 1.38 9.40 -14.79
CA LEU A 143 0.20 10.24 -14.63
C LEU A 143 -0.52 10.36 -15.98
N GLN A 144 -1.75 9.87 -16.06
CA GLN A 144 -2.65 10.14 -17.17
C GLN A 144 -3.41 11.44 -16.87
N GLY A 145 -3.24 12.44 -17.71
CA GLY A 145 -3.79 13.78 -17.50
C GLY A 145 -2.96 14.65 -16.56
N ASP A 146 -3.51 15.81 -16.20
CA ASP A 146 -2.85 16.80 -15.37
C ASP A 146 -3.24 16.62 -13.89
N ALA A 147 -2.26 16.43 -13.04
CA ALA A 147 -2.44 16.40 -11.59
C ALA A 147 -2.40 17.83 -11.01
N ASP A 148 -3.29 18.13 -10.09
CA ASP A 148 -3.20 19.34 -9.30
C ASP A 148 -2.04 19.30 -8.28
N GLU A 149 -1.68 20.46 -7.73
CA GLU A 149 -0.58 20.58 -6.77
C GLU A 149 -0.82 19.76 -5.48
N ARG A 150 -2.08 19.61 -5.06
CA ARG A 150 -2.45 18.84 -3.88
C ARG A 150 -2.24 17.35 -4.10
N THR A 151 -2.70 16.81 -5.22
CA THR A 151 -2.46 15.43 -5.65
C THR A 151 -0.95 15.13 -5.71
N LEU A 152 -0.17 16.04 -6.30
CA LEU A 152 1.28 15.91 -6.36
C LEU A 152 1.93 15.90 -4.99
N ALA A 153 1.48 16.76 -4.06
CA ALA A 153 1.98 16.81 -2.69
C ALA A 153 1.67 15.55 -1.88
N VAL A 154 0.51 14.91 -2.13
CA VAL A 154 0.16 13.60 -1.55
C VAL A 154 1.09 12.51 -2.11
N LEU A 155 1.25 12.45 -3.43
CA LEU A 155 2.12 11.46 -4.09
C LEU A 155 3.59 11.58 -3.66
N ASP A 156 4.09 12.80 -3.40
CA ASP A 156 5.44 13.03 -2.87
C ASP A 156 5.62 12.46 -1.45
N ARG A 157 4.54 12.34 -0.68
CA ARG A 157 4.56 11.72 0.65
C ARG A 157 4.39 10.22 0.61
N LEU A 158 3.55 9.71 -0.29
CA LEU A 158 3.31 8.27 -0.45
C LEU A 158 4.49 7.56 -1.10
N ALA A 159 5.00 8.11 -2.18
CA ALA A 159 6.10 7.53 -2.96
C ALA A 159 7.28 8.52 -3.10
N PRO A 160 7.91 8.93 -1.97
CA PRO A 160 9.01 9.87 -2.01
C PRO A 160 10.16 9.30 -2.82
N GLY A 161 10.54 10.01 -3.87
CA GLY A 161 11.61 9.59 -4.77
C GLY A 161 11.14 8.77 -5.98
N ALA A 162 9.87 8.44 -6.12
CA ALA A 162 9.33 7.90 -7.36
C ALA A 162 9.50 8.91 -8.51
N HIS A 163 9.84 8.40 -9.70
CA HIS A 163 9.93 9.23 -10.88
C HIS A 163 8.55 9.45 -11.48
N ARG A 164 8.17 10.71 -11.74
CA ARG A 164 6.89 11.04 -12.38
C ARG A 164 7.08 11.25 -13.88
N CYS A 165 6.18 10.70 -14.68
CA CYS A 165 6.17 10.84 -16.14
C CYS A 165 4.75 10.68 -16.69
N THR A 166 4.60 10.91 -18.00
CA THR A 166 3.35 10.62 -18.73
C THR A 166 3.44 9.23 -19.40
N PRO A 167 2.31 8.67 -19.89
CA PRO A 167 2.33 7.40 -20.62
C PRO A 167 3.30 7.40 -21.82
N GLU A 168 3.51 8.56 -22.45
CA GLU A 168 4.39 8.71 -23.63
C GLU A 168 5.87 8.72 -23.27
N THR A 169 6.22 9.11 -22.05
CA THR A 169 7.60 9.30 -21.59
C THR A 169 8.04 8.28 -20.55
N VAL A 170 7.28 7.18 -20.37
CA VAL A 170 7.58 6.13 -19.38
C VAL A 170 8.96 5.51 -19.61
N VAL A 171 9.74 5.39 -18.53
CA VAL A 171 11.07 4.77 -18.53
C VAL A 171 11.15 3.80 -17.37
N VAL A 172 11.64 2.59 -17.61
CA VAL A 172 11.92 1.62 -16.54
C VAL A 172 13.13 2.09 -15.75
N ARG A 173 12.88 2.56 -14.53
CA ARG A 173 13.90 3.11 -13.65
C ARG A 173 13.59 2.82 -12.20
N LYS A 174 14.45 2.07 -11.54
CA LYS A 174 14.36 1.88 -10.09
C LYS A 174 14.62 3.19 -9.35
N SER A 175 13.81 3.49 -8.36
CA SER A 175 14.07 4.64 -7.50
C SER A 175 15.34 4.41 -6.69
N THR A 176 16.32 5.30 -6.85
CA THR A 176 17.58 5.29 -6.10
C THR A 176 17.64 6.39 -5.05
N ARG A 177 16.62 7.25 -4.99
CA ARG A 177 16.56 8.34 -4.02
C ARG A 177 16.16 7.82 -2.64
N PRO A 178 16.70 8.41 -1.54
CA PRO A 178 16.19 8.12 -0.22
C PRO A 178 14.68 8.42 -0.17
N ARG A 179 13.90 7.45 0.28
CA ARG A 179 12.44 7.61 0.44
C ARG A 179 12.15 8.38 1.74
N LEU A 180 12.54 9.66 1.78
CA LEU A 180 12.27 10.53 2.92
C LEU A 180 10.94 11.25 2.65
N MET A 181 9.95 10.95 3.50
CA MET A 181 8.64 11.60 3.43
C MET A 181 8.78 13.08 3.84
N PRO A 182 8.24 14.04 3.05
CA PRO A 182 8.17 15.44 3.45
C PRO A 182 7.33 15.63 4.71
N LEU A 183 7.86 16.36 5.70
CA LEU A 183 7.15 16.68 6.94
C LEU A 183 6.57 18.10 6.94
N THR A 184 7.11 18.99 6.10
CA THR A 184 6.61 20.36 5.99
C THR A 184 5.28 20.38 5.25
N PRO A 185 4.24 21.06 5.77
CA PRO A 185 2.97 21.21 5.06
C PRO A 185 3.15 21.88 3.69
N GLU A 186 2.45 21.37 2.67
CA GLU A 186 2.52 21.87 1.29
C GLU A 186 1.19 21.64 0.59
N CYS A 187 0.67 22.64 -0.12
CA CYS A 187 -0.57 22.58 -0.90
C CYS A 187 -1.79 22.05 -0.11
N GLY A 188 -1.85 22.33 1.21
CA GLY A 188 -2.91 21.83 2.10
C GLY A 188 -2.74 20.36 2.49
N VAL A 189 -1.58 19.76 2.25
CA VAL A 189 -1.26 18.39 2.67
C VAL A 189 -0.23 18.43 3.78
N SER A 190 -0.52 17.71 4.87
CA SER A 190 0.33 17.63 6.06
C SER A 190 0.70 16.17 6.38
N THR A 191 1.78 16.00 7.13
CA THR A 191 2.16 14.71 7.71
C THR A 191 2.08 14.81 9.23
N ALA A 192 1.14 14.09 9.84
CA ALA A 192 1.07 13.94 11.29
C ALA A 192 2.02 12.80 11.72
N VAL A 193 2.85 13.07 12.72
CA VAL A 193 3.72 12.06 13.34
C VAL A 193 3.44 12.01 14.83
N PHE A 194 2.98 10.87 15.30
CA PHE A 194 2.73 10.62 16.72
C PHE A 194 3.69 9.55 17.24
N THR A 195 4.32 9.83 18.39
CA THR A 195 5.19 8.86 19.07
C THR A 195 4.95 8.92 20.56
N ALA A 196 4.83 7.77 21.22
CA ALA A 196 4.63 7.69 22.66
C ALA A 196 5.31 6.43 23.24
N ASP A 197 5.87 6.60 24.45
CA ASP A 197 6.49 5.53 25.25
C ASP A 197 5.52 5.03 26.34
N ARG A 198 4.23 5.17 26.10
CA ARG A 198 3.13 4.80 26.99
C ARG A 198 2.10 4.00 26.20
N PRO A 199 1.51 2.93 26.78
CA PRO A 199 0.49 2.15 26.09
C PRO A 199 -0.83 2.92 25.97
N PHE A 200 -1.59 2.58 24.95
CA PHE A 200 -2.96 3.05 24.80
C PHE A 200 -3.92 2.32 25.75
N HIS A 201 -4.95 3.04 26.18
CA HIS A 201 -6.16 2.47 26.73
C HIS A 201 -7.03 1.90 25.58
N PRO A 202 -7.43 0.60 25.60
CA PRO A 202 -8.07 -0.05 24.46
C PRO A 202 -9.32 0.68 23.94
N ALA A 203 -10.23 1.09 24.85
CA ALA A 203 -11.46 1.77 24.44
C ALA A 203 -11.17 3.17 23.86
N ARG A 204 -10.29 3.97 24.48
CA ARG A 204 -9.94 5.29 23.96
C ARG A 204 -9.15 5.21 22.65
N LEU A 205 -8.37 4.15 22.46
CA LEU A 205 -7.72 3.92 21.17
C LEU A 205 -8.74 3.71 20.06
N ASN A 206 -9.80 2.93 20.35
CA ASN A 206 -10.85 2.72 19.36
C ASN A 206 -11.51 4.05 18.93
N ASP A 207 -11.81 4.93 19.89
CA ASP A 207 -12.34 6.26 19.59
C ASP A 207 -11.33 7.16 18.82
N ALA A 208 -10.03 7.04 19.15
CA ALA A 208 -8.98 7.78 18.44
C ALA A 208 -8.77 7.31 17.00
N LEU A 209 -9.00 6.02 16.71
CA LEU A 209 -8.91 5.48 15.34
C LEU A 209 -9.96 6.09 14.40
N ASP A 210 -11.09 6.54 14.91
CA ASP A 210 -12.12 7.23 14.13
C ASP A 210 -11.58 8.53 13.51
N SER A 211 -10.60 9.19 14.14
CA SER A 211 -9.95 10.38 13.59
C SER A 211 -9.16 10.12 12.30
N LEU A 212 -8.85 8.86 12.00
CA LEU A 212 -8.20 8.45 10.76
C LEU A 212 -9.19 8.17 9.61
N LEU A 213 -10.49 8.18 9.90
CA LEU A 213 -11.58 7.82 8.98
C LEU A 213 -12.48 9.01 8.64
N ASP A 214 -12.06 10.23 8.96
CA ASP A 214 -12.86 11.46 8.79
C ASP A 214 -12.96 11.94 7.32
N GLY A 215 -12.38 11.19 6.37
CA GLY A 215 -12.36 11.53 4.95
C GLY A 215 -11.27 12.53 4.55
N THR A 216 -10.41 12.96 5.49
CA THR A 216 -9.27 13.85 5.20
C THR A 216 -7.94 13.10 5.20
N VAL A 217 -7.88 11.91 5.80
CA VAL A 217 -6.67 11.10 5.89
C VAL A 217 -6.54 10.19 4.67
N VAL A 218 -5.52 10.42 3.87
CA VAL A 218 -5.23 9.60 2.68
C VAL A 218 -4.63 8.25 3.09
N ARG A 219 -3.68 8.29 4.03
CA ARG A 219 -2.95 7.11 4.48
C ARG A 219 -2.51 7.27 5.92
N SER A 220 -2.70 6.23 6.74
CA SER A 220 -1.95 6.11 7.99
C SER A 220 -1.25 4.76 8.09
N ARG A 221 -0.16 4.74 8.82
CA ARG A 221 0.60 3.55 9.22
C ARG A 221 1.11 3.71 10.62
N GLY A 222 1.11 2.63 11.37
CA GLY A 222 1.63 2.69 12.72
C GLY A 222 1.90 1.34 13.32
N ARG A 223 2.64 1.42 14.41
CA ARG A 223 2.83 0.36 15.36
C ARG A 223 2.27 0.84 16.68
N LEU A 224 1.33 0.09 17.22
CA LEU A 224 0.61 0.45 18.42
C LEU A 224 1.02 -0.46 19.57
N TRP A 225 1.18 0.13 20.75
CA TRP A 225 1.32 -0.58 22.01
C TRP A 225 0.07 -0.37 22.84
N VAL A 226 -0.66 -1.45 23.15
CA VAL A 226 -1.93 -1.42 23.87
C VAL A 226 -1.79 -2.10 25.22
N ALA A 227 -2.51 -1.61 26.23
CA ALA A 227 -2.30 -2.02 27.63
C ALA A 227 -2.74 -3.46 27.93
N ASP A 228 -3.75 -3.98 27.24
CA ASP A 228 -4.27 -5.33 27.36
C ASP A 228 -3.48 -6.39 26.57
N GLU A 229 -2.66 -5.95 25.58
CA GLU A 229 -1.76 -6.80 24.82
C GLU A 229 -0.28 -6.36 24.97
N PRO A 230 0.29 -6.44 26.18
CA PRO A 230 1.54 -5.77 26.51
C PRO A 230 2.79 -6.31 25.82
N ASP A 231 2.73 -7.52 25.28
CA ASP A 231 3.85 -8.21 24.64
C ASP A 231 3.74 -8.25 23.10
N VAL A 232 2.58 -7.81 22.58
CA VAL A 232 2.28 -7.79 21.14
C VAL A 232 2.22 -6.35 20.63
N ALA A 233 2.88 -6.09 19.52
CA ALA A 233 2.66 -4.86 18.78
C ALA A 233 1.48 -5.07 17.84
N LEU A 234 0.53 -4.14 17.81
CA LEU A 234 -0.47 -4.09 16.75
C LEU A 234 0.05 -3.25 15.58
N HIS A 235 -0.26 -3.70 14.38
CA HIS A 235 0.04 -2.99 13.15
C HIS A 235 -1.20 -2.27 12.67
N LEU A 236 -1.08 -0.96 12.48
CA LEU A 236 -2.13 -0.08 11.98
C LEU A 236 -1.86 0.27 10.52
N GLU A 237 -2.87 0.12 9.68
CA GLU A 237 -2.90 0.66 8.32
C GLU A 237 -4.28 1.24 8.00
N SER A 238 -4.33 2.46 7.43
CA SER A 238 -5.55 2.99 6.82
C SER A 238 -5.27 3.58 5.44
N ALA A 239 -6.29 3.56 4.56
CA ALA A 239 -6.29 4.30 3.32
C ALA A 239 -7.73 4.74 3.03
N GLY A 240 -7.96 6.04 2.87
CA GLY A 240 -9.30 6.61 2.85
C GLY A 240 -10.11 6.14 4.06
N CYS A 241 -11.32 5.67 3.84
CA CYS A 241 -12.19 5.12 4.88
C CYS A 241 -11.91 3.66 5.25
N GLY A 242 -10.90 3.02 4.64
CA GLY A 242 -10.52 1.64 4.95
C GLY A 242 -9.47 1.58 6.07
N LEU A 243 -9.77 0.87 7.17
CA LEU A 243 -8.89 0.68 8.32
C LEU A 243 -8.61 -0.80 8.55
N HIS A 244 -7.38 -1.12 8.85
CA HIS A 244 -6.95 -2.44 9.31
C HIS A 244 -6.04 -2.32 10.53
N VAL A 245 -6.39 -3.07 11.59
CA VAL A 245 -5.54 -3.25 12.76
C VAL A 245 -5.35 -4.75 12.97
N GLY A 246 -4.12 -5.21 13.03
CA GLY A 246 -3.78 -6.61 13.15
C GLY A 246 -2.52 -6.85 13.96
N GLU A 247 -2.21 -8.11 14.26
CA GLU A 247 -0.99 -8.47 14.96
C GLU A 247 0.26 -8.09 14.14
N GLY A 248 1.12 -7.27 14.72
CA GLY A 248 2.39 -6.82 14.15
C GLY A 248 3.61 -7.60 14.64
N GLY A 249 3.40 -8.66 15.43
CA GLY A 249 4.44 -9.47 16.02
C GLY A 249 4.90 -9.02 17.41
N PRO A 250 6.01 -9.57 17.92
CA PRO A 250 6.50 -9.24 19.26
C PRO A 250 6.77 -7.74 19.45
N LEU A 251 6.42 -7.21 20.63
CA LEU A 251 6.71 -5.83 20.98
C LEU A 251 8.22 -5.66 21.23
N GLY A 252 9.02 -5.47 20.17
CA GLY A 252 10.48 -5.28 20.25
C GLY A 252 10.94 -3.97 20.89
N GLY A 253 10.02 -3.12 21.37
CA GLY A 253 10.23 -1.86 22.09
C GLY A 253 8.89 -1.32 22.52
N ARG A 254 8.83 -0.75 23.75
CA ARG A 254 7.59 -0.20 24.34
C ARG A 254 7.32 1.21 23.82
N THR A 255 7.13 1.30 22.49
CA THR A 255 6.94 2.59 21.81
C THR A 255 5.87 2.43 20.74
N THR A 256 4.92 3.32 20.75
CA THR A 256 3.97 3.54 19.65
C THR A 256 4.56 4.54 18.66
N GLN A 257 4.35 4.30 17.39
CA GLN A 257 4.63 5.28 16.33
C GLN A 257 3.52 5.22 15.28
N ILE A 258 2.93 6.37 14.97
CA ILE A 258 1.90 6.53 13.93
C ILE A 258 2.34 7.66 13.01
N VAL A 259 2.20 7.45 11.72
CA VAL A 259 2.40 8.47 10.68
C VAL A 259 1.14 8.52 9.84
N ALA A 260 0.58 9.70 9.63
CA ALA A 260 -0.59 9.91 8.79
C ALA A 260 -0.36 11.04 7.79
N ILE A 261 -0.79 10.82 6.54
CA ILE A 261 -0.84 11.83 5.48
C ILE A 261 -2.28 12.34 5.42
N THR A 262 -2.46 13.62 5.67
CA THR A 262 -3.79 14.22 5.80
C THR A 262 -3.92 15.55 5.05
N LEU A 263 -5.13 15.82 4.57
CA LEU A 263 -5.57 17.11 4.07
C LEU A 263 -6.27 17.95 5.16
N GLY A 264 -6.46 17.35 6.35
CA GLY A 264 -7.00 17.99 7.55
C GLY A 264 -5.91 18.55 8.46
N GLU A 265 -6.31 18.88 9.68
CA GLU A 265 -5.41 19.41 10.70
C GLU A 265 -4.62 18.29 11.36
N PRO A 266 -3.27 18.23 11.21
CA PRO A 266 -2.46 17.14 11.76
C PRO A 266 -2.48 17.10 13.30
N ASP A 267 -2.70 18.26 13.95
CA ASP A 267 -2.75 18.37 15.41
C ASP A 267 -3.99 17.70 15.99
N SER A 268 -5.10 17.62 15.25
CA SER A 268 -6.31 16.92 15.70
C SER A 268 -6.07 15.42 15.84
N ILE A 269 -5.33 14.82 14.90
CA ILE A 269 -4.93 13.41 14.93
C ILE A 269 -4.02 13.15 16.13
N THR A 270 -2.98 13.97 16.31
CA THR A 270 -2.03 13.79 17.42
C THR A 270 -2.66 14.02 18.79
N ALA A 271 -3.63 14.93 18.90
CA ALA A 271 -4.42 15.16 20.12
C ALA A 271 -5.28 13.94 20.46
N ALA A 272 -6.02 13.38 19.49
CA ALA A 272 -6.85 12.19 19.70
C ALA A 272 -6.03 11.00 20.23
N PHE A 273 -4.87 10.73 19.63
CA PHE A 273 -3.98 9.66 20.12
C PHE A 273 -3.32 9.99 21.45
N THR A 274 -3.07 11.26 21.78
CA THR A 274 -2.54 11.66 23.09
C THR A 274 -3.57 11.39 24.19
N GLU A 275 -4.84 11.71 23.96
CA GLU A 275 -5.94 11.47 24.90
C GLU A 275 -6.20 9.97 25.08
N ALA A 276 -5.87 9.14 24.09
CA ALA A 276 -6.03 7.69 24.17
C ALA A 276 -4.97 6.98 25.01
N LEU A 277 -3.85 7.64 25.39
CA LEU A 277 -2.82 7.03 26.24
C LEU A 277 -3.34 6.79 27.67
N LEU A 278 -2.81 5.76 28.35
CA LEU A 278 -3.07 5.56 29.77
C LEU A 278 -2.67 6.80 30.57
N THR A 279 -3.44 7.17 31.58
CA THR A 279 -3.07 8.15 32.60
C THR A 279 -2.02 7.57 33.55
N ASP A 280 -1.41 8.40 34.40
CA ASP A 280 -0.42 7.95 35.38
C ASP A 280 -1.00 6.98 36.40
N ASP A 281 -2.25 7.22 36.83
CA ASP A 281 -2.97 6.33 37.77
C ASP A 281 -3.28 4.96 37.14
N GLU A 282 -3.76 4.94 35.88
CA GLU A 282 -4.04 3.71 35.13
C GLU A 282 -2.75 2.91 34.87
N LEU A 283 -1.65 3.58 34.51
CA LEU A 283 -0.37 2.92 34.29
C LEU A 283 0.14 2.26 35.57
N SER A 284 0.05 2.97 36.70
CA SER A 284 0.42 2.46 38.02
C SER A 284 -0.41 1.24 38.43
N PHE A 285 -1.69 1.25 38.09
CA PHE A 285 -2.59 0.12 38.34
C PHE A 285 -2.22 -1.11 37.49
N VAL A 286 -1.99 -0.94 36.19
CA VAL A 286 -1.54 -2.01 35.29
C VAL A 286 -0.23 -2.63 35.74
N ASP A 287 0.76 -1.81 36.15
CA ASP A 287 2.05 -2.28 36.63
C ASP A 287 1.92 -3.05 37.96
N SER A 288 0.98 -2.66 38.82
CA SER A 288 0.68 -3.36 40.08
C SER A 288 0.10 -4.75 39.85
N ILE A 289 -0.85 -4.88 38.92
CA ILE A 289 -1.44 -6.18 38.54
C ILE A 289 -0.37 -7.11 37.96
N ARG A 290 0.48 -6.61 37.09
CA ARG A 290 1.56 -7.40 36.47
C ARG A 290 2.55 -7.96 37.49
N LYS A 291 2.87 -7.20 38.53
CA LYS A 291 3.74 -7.66 39.63
C LYS A 291 3.11 -8.76 40.50
N LEU A 292 1.79 -8.86 40.52
CA LEU A 292 1.07 -9.88 41.24
C LEU A 292 0.87 -11.19 40.44
N ALA A 293 1.04 -11.13 39.13
CA ALA A 293 0.85 -12.28 38.24
C ALA A 293 2.16 -13.05 37.92
N ILE A 294 3.30 -12.60 38.49
CA ILE A 294 4.61 -13.25 38.46
C ILE A 294 4.84 -13.97 39.82
#